data_760a90b94c1ccff8c86ef2c08c31dbc6
#
_entry.id   760a90b94c1ccff8c86ef2c08c31dbc6
#
_cell.length_a   1.000
_cell.length_b   1.000
_cell.length_c   1.000
_cell.angle_alpha   90.00
_cell.angle_beta   90.00
_cell.angle_gamma   90.00
#
_symmetry.space_group_name_H-M   'P 1'
#
loop_
_entity.id
_entity.type
_entity.pdbx_description
1 polymer ?
#
loop_
_entity_poly.entity_id
_entity_poly.type
_entity_poly.pdbx_seq_one_letter_code
_entity_poly.pdbx_strand_id
1 'polypeptide(L)'
;SESGLFVFDEKFKTKTRLGVIKMCGFVFSSYGGVKAEKFDKGFQKIYHRGPDNECVTTQKGGIWGFHRLSIMDLSSKGNQPFLNNGNELMCNGEIYNFEELKKVVNDIYEFHSNSDCEVLLPLYEKFGIEIMLKMLDAEFALVMYDGQTEEVLAARDPIGIRPLFYGFEKETRKIAFSSEAKGLIDFCENVVPFPPGHYYKDGEFYCYNDIADPKVIIDEEVEVITSKIREKLEKAVIKRLHSDAPLGFLLSGGLDSSLVCAIAQKHLKKPIKTFAIGM
;
A
#
# COMPACT_ATOMS: atom_id res chain seq x y z
N SER A 1 6.89 -17.60 1.73
CA SER A 1 5.58 -18.01 2.29
C SER A 1 4.93 -16.76 2.90
N GLU A 2 3.92 -16.24 2.20
CA GLU A 2 3.19 -15.05 2.62
C GLU A 2 2.21 -15.41 3.73
N SER A 3 2.56 -15.14 4.98
CA SER A 3 1.63 -15.13 6.09
C SER A 3 0.97 -13.74 6.16
N GLY A 4 -0.03 -13.52 5.33
CA GLY A 4 -0.78 -12.26 5.29
C GLY A 4 -2.04 -12.29 6.14
N LEU A 5 -2.30 -11.23 6.87
CA LEU A 5 -3.61 -10.91 7.42
C LEU A 5 -4.48 -10.42 6.25
N PHE A 6 -5.62 -11.05 6.01
CA PHE A 6 -6.50 -10.69 4.91
C PHE A 6 -7.86 -10.22 5.42
N VAL A 7 -8.41 -9.20 4.76
CA VAL A 7 -9.76 -8.70 5.00
C VAL A 7 -10.72 -9.40 4.06
N PHE A 8 -11.82 -9.96 4.59
CA PHE A 8 -12.86 -10.62 3.83
C PHE A 8 -14.19 -9.85 3.90
N ASP A 9 -14.77 -9.58 2.73
CA ASP A 9 -16.11 -9.03 2.64
C ASP A 9 -17.17 -10.16 2.70
N GLU A 10 -18.08 -10.11 3.69
CA GLU A 10 -19.19 -11.06 3.84
C GLU A 10 -20.26 -10.98 2.74
N LYS A 11 -20.24 -9.95 1.90
CA LYS A 11 -21.24 -9.77 0.80
C LYS A 11 -21.07 -10.75 -0.36
N PHE A 12 -19.96 -11.51 -0.41
CA PHE A 12 -19.69 -12.48 -1.47
C PHE A 12 -20.30 -13.87 -1.21
N LYS A 13 -21.63 -13.97 -1.09
CA LYS A 13 -22.37 -15.26 -1.06
C LYS A 13 -22.65 -15.86 -2.44
N THR A 14 -22.06 -15.44 -3.53
CA THR A 14 -22.34 -16.02 -4.85
C THR A 14 -21.09 -16.32 -5.67
N LYS A 15 -20.93 -17.62 -5.93
CA LYS A 15 -20.09 -18.27 -6.98
C LYS A 15 -18.58 -18.05 -6.93
N THR A 16 -17.96 -18.91 -6.18
CA THR A 16 -16.61 -19.47 -6.28
C THR A 16 -15.94 -19.38 -7.65
N ARG A 17 -15.02 -18.45 -7.79
CA ARG A 17 -13.75 -18.69 -8.47
C ARG A 17 -12.68 -18.54 -7.40
N LEU A 18 -11.63 -19.37 -7.45
CA LEU A 18 -10.48 -19.37 -6.51
C LEU A 18 -10.22 -17.98 -5.96
N GLY A 19 -10.20 -17.85 -4.62
CA GLY A 19 -10.13 -16.58 -3.95
C GLY A 19 -8.93 -15.77 -4.39
N VAL A 20 -9.17 -14.81 -5.28
CA VAL A 20 -8.20 -13.77 -5.58
C VAL A 20 -8.11 -12.92 -4.35
N ILE A 21 -6.92 -12.83 -3.75
CA ILE A 21 -6.64 -11.88 -2.68
C ILE A 21 -6.96 -10.49 -3.23
N LYS A 22 -7.95 -9.85 -2.65
CA LYS A 22 -8.36 -8.50 -3.04
C LYS A 22 -7.55 -7.50 -2.23
N MET A 23 -7.08 -6.46 -2.86
CA MET A 23 -6.36 -5.34 -2.27
C MET A 23 -6.57 -4.15 -3.20
N CYS A 24 -6.46 -2.92 -2.70
CA CYS A 24 -6.49 -1.75 -3.57
C CYS A 24 -5.49 -1.89 -4.73
N GLY A 25 -5.74 -1.16 -5.79
CA GLY A 25 -4.83 -1.11 -6.92
C GLY A 25 -4.97 0.19 -7.68
N PHE A 26 -3.88 0.63 -8.28
CA PHE A 26 -3.87 1.85 -9.08
C PHE A 26 -3.07 1.71 -10.37
N VAL A 27 -3.39 2.57 -11.31
CA VAL A 27 -2.59 2.91 -12.49
C VAL A 27 -2.41 4.42 -12.51
N PHE A 28 -1.21 4.86 -12.79
CA PHE A 28 -0.85 6.27 -12.98
C PHE A 28 -0.06 6.42 -14.28
N SER A 29 -0.35 7.47 -15.01
CA SER A 29 0.48 7.90 -16.17
C SER A 29 0.72 9.38 -16.08
N SER A 30 2.00 9.80 -16.12
CA SER A 30 2.40 11.21 -16.08
C SER A 30 1.71 12.02 -17.18
N TYR A 31 1.52 13.31 -16.92
CA TYR A 31 0.87 14.24 -17.87
C TYR A 31 1.50 14.17 -19.26
N GLY A 32 0.64 14.09 -20.30
CA GLY A 32 1.08 13.92 -21.68
C GLY A 32 1.68 12.55 -22.00
N GLY A 33 1.54 11.56 -21.10
CA GLY A 33 1.99 10.19 -21.32
C GLY A 33 1.08 9.43 -22.29
N VAL A 34 0.06 8.77 -21.75
CA VAL A 34 -0.81 7.89 -22.52
C VAL A 34 -2.14 8.55 -22.89
N LYS A 35 -2.76 8.14 -24.01
CA LYS A 35 -4.14 8.51 -24.34
C LYS A 35 -5.11 7.82 -23.40
N ALA A 36 -6.20 8.51 -23.03
CA ALA A 36 -7.20 8.02 -22.06
C ALA A 36 -7.75 6.62 -22.39
N GLU A 37 -7.98 6.31 -23.68
CA GLU A 37 -8.48 4.98 -24.10
C GLU A 37 -7.50 3.84 -23.79
N LYS A 38 -6.19 4.04 -24.04
CA LYS A 38 -5.15 3.05 -23.71
C LYS A 38 -4.96 2.92 -22.21
N PHE A 39 -5.07 4.02 -21.47
CA PHE A 39 -5.02 4.03 -20.02
C PHE A 39 -6.16 3.22 -19.42
N ASP A 40 -7.41 3.50 -19.83
CA ASP A 40 -8.59 2.81 -19.34
C ASP A 40 -8.50 1.29 -19.57
N LYS A 41 -8.05 0.87 -20.75
CA LYS A 41 -7.83 -0.56 -21.04
C LYS A 41 -6.84 -1.21 -20.07
N GLY A 42 -5.75 -0.54 -19.71
CA GLY A 42 -4.79 -1.02 -18.72
C GLY A 42 -5.38 -1.04 -17.30
N PHE A 43 -6.09 0.03 -16.95
CA PHE A 43 -6.74 0.21 -15.66
C PHE A 43 -7.77 -0.89 -15.39
N GLN A 44 -8.63 -1.21 -16.35
CA GLN A 44 -9.66 -2.24 -16.21
C GLN A 44 -9.06 -3.66 -16.02
N LYS A 45 -7.83 -3.91 -16.45
CA LYS A 45 -7.16 -5.21 -16.21
C LYS A 45 -6.89 -5.50 -14.73
N ILE A 46 -6.81 -4.46 -13.90
CA ILE A 46 -6.57 -4.60 -12.47
C ILE A 46 -7.82 -4.40 -11.59
N TYR A 47 -9.00 -4.31 -12.20
CA TYR A 47 -10.31 -4.15 -11.53
C TYR A 47 -10.54 -5.12 -10.36
N HIS A 48 -10.10 -6.38 -10.50
CA HIS A 48 -10.28 -7.40 -9.47
C HIS A 48 -9.64 -7.06 -8.12
N ARG A 49 -8.71 -6.10 -8.08
CA ARG A 49 -8.03 -5.67 -6.84
C ARG A 49 -8.98 -4.92 -5.90
N GLY A 50 -9.71 -3.96 -6.40
CA GLY A 50 -10.54 -3.11 -5.56
C GLY A 50 -11.95 -2.91 -6.13
N PRO A 51 -12.88 -3.83 -5.86
CA PRO A 51 -14.22 -3.82 -6.47
C PRO A 51 -15.22 -2.86 -5.81
N ASP A 52 -14.86 -2.20 -4.70
CA ASP A 52 -15.81 -1.40 -3.93
C ASP A 52 -16.05 -0.01 -4.53
N ASN A 53 -15.01 0.55 -5.13
CA ASN A 53 -15.07 1.82 -5.84
C ASN A 53 -14.00 1.89 -6.92
N GLU A 54 -14.31 2.51 -8.05
CA GLU A 54 -13.34 2.89 -9.06
C GLU A 54 -13.41 4.39 -9.33
N CYS A 55 -12.25 4.99 -9.54
CA CYS A 55 -12.09 6.39 -9.88
C CYS A 55 -11.02 6.54 -10.96
N VAL A 56 -11.34 7.24 -12.03
CA VAL A 56 -10.35 7.72 -13.02
C VAL A 56 -10.51 9.23 -13.11
N THR A 57 -9.42 9.94 -12.93
CA THR A 57 -9.40 11.39 -13.02
C THR A 57 -8.14 11.88 -13.73
N THR A 58 -8.24 13.00 -14.42
CA THR A 58 -7.09 13.70 -15.00
C THR A 58 -6.83 14.94 -14.18
N GLN A 59 -5.65 15.04 -13.64
CA GLN A 59 -5.18 16.13 -12.81
C GLN A 59 -3.86 16.69 -13.38
N LYS A 60 -3.25 17.66 -12.69
CA LYS A 60 -2.00 18.29 -13.16
C LYS A 60 -0.87 17.28 -13.32
N GLY A 61 -0.73 16.33 -12.41
CA GLY A 61 0.31 15.29 -12.46
C GLY A 61 0.12 14.29 -13.59
N GLY A 62 -1.10 14.07 -14.07
CA GLY A 62 -1.40 13.10 -15.11
C GLY A 62 -2.76 12.46 -15.05
N ILE A 63 -2.87 11.19 -15.47
CA ILE A 63 -4.07 10.37 -15.37
C ILE A 63 -3.91 9.44 -14.18
N TRP A 64 -4.90 9.48 -13.28
CA TRP A 64 -4.95 8.75 -12.03
C TRP A 64 -6.12 7.76 -12.07
N GLY A 65 -5.85 6.48 -11.89
CA GLY A 65 -6.87 5.44 -11.81
C GLY A 65 -6.72 4.63 -10.53
N PHE A 66 -7.76 4.57 -9.70
CA PHE A 66 -7.75 3.86 -8.42
C PHE A 66 -8.92 2.88 -8.32
N HIS A 67 -8.63 1.63 -8.03
CA HIS A 67 -9.59 0.60 -7.63
C HIS A 67 -9.48 0.40 -6.12
N ARG A 68 -10.54 0.71 -5.40
CA ARG A 68 -10.57 0.66 -3.93
C ARG A 68 -11.15 -0.65 -3.42
N LEU A 69 -10.45 -1.24 -2.45
CA LEU A 69 -10.99 -2.16 -1.46
C LEU A 69 -11.06 -1.40 -0.14
N SER A 70 -12.25 -1.21 0.41
CA SER A 70 -12.47 -0.42 1.62
C SER A 70 -12.11 -1.25 2.85
N ILE A 71 -10.97 -0.93 3.48
CA ILE A 71 -10.46 -1.58 4.70
C ILE A 71 -10.52 -0.60 5.87
N MET A 72 -9.92 0.58 5.69
CA MET A 72 -10.02 1.72 6.59
C MET A 72 -10.91 2.78 5.96
N ASP A 73 -11.78 3.42 6.77
CA ASP A 73 -12.83 4.35 6.33
C ASP A 73 -13.76 3.74 5.26
N LEU A 74 -14.81 3.06 5.67
CA LEU A 74 -15.75 2.41 4.72
C LEU A 74 -16.61 3.42 3.94
N SER A 75 -16.50 4.71 4.20
CA SER A 75 -17.22 5.78 3.49
C SER A 75 -16.50 6.21 2.20
N SER A 76 -17.19 7.02 1.39
CA SER A 76 -16.61 7.61 0.17
C SER A 76 -15.50 8.64 0.45
N LYS A 77 -15.35 9.12 1.69
CA LYS A 77 -14.29 10.07 2.07
C LYS A 77 -12.89 9.48 1.95
N GLY A 78 -12.75 8.16 2.13
CA GLY A 78 -11.48 7.46 1.92
C GLY A 78 -11.18 7.12 0.45
N ASN A 79 -11.95 7.63 -0.53
CA ASN A 79 -11.65 7.44 -1.94
C ASN A 79 -10.42 8.25 -2.36
N GLN A 80 -9.66 7.70 -3.31
CA GLN A 80 -8.41 8.30 -3.78
C GLN A 80 -8.52 8.67 -5.27
N PRO A 81 -7.72 9.63 -5.79
CA PRO A 81 -6.57 10.27 -5.14
C PRO A 81 -6.96 11.26 -4.04
N PHE A 82 -6.12 11.38 -3.00
CA PHE A 82 -6.18 12.48 -2.04
C PHE A 82 -5.54 13.73 -2.65
N LEU A 83 -6.11 14.89 -2.36
CA LEU A 83 -5.69 16.19 -2.91
C LEU A 83 -5.49 17.20 -1.79
N ASN A 84 -4.36 17.89 -1.76
CA ASN A 84 -4.09 19.01 -0.86
C ASN A 84 -3.07 19.97 -1.44
N ASN A 85 -3.32 21.28 -1.37
CA ASN A 85 -2.39 22.35 -1.80
C ASN A 85 -1.79 22.16 -3.21
N GLY A 86 -2.51 21.47 -4.12
CA GLY A 86 -2.03 21.14 -5.44
C GLY A 86 -1.22 19.83 -5.52
N ASN A 87 -0.95 19.20 -4.38
CA ASN A 87 -0.38 17.87 -4.30
C ASN A 87 -1.46 16.80 -4.49
N GLU A 88 -1.09 15.68 -5.07
CA GLU A 88 -1.97 14.56 -5.42
C GLU A 88 -1.33 13.25 -4.95
N LEU A 89 -2.12 12.32 -4.37
CA LEU A 89 -1.61 11.06 -3.84
C LEU A 89 -2.54 9.90 -4.11
N MET A 90 -2.00 8.80 -4.60
CA MET A 90 -2.58 7.46 -4.48
C MET A 90 -1.66 6.54 -3.67
N CYS A 91 -2.24 5.78 -2.76
CA CYS A 91 -1.55 4.78 -1.96
C CYS A 91 -2.34 3.48 -1.88
N ASN A 92 -1.72 2.39 -2.26
CA ASN A 92 -2.16 1.04 -1.96
C ASN A 92 -1.34 0.55 -0.77
N GLY A 93 -1.86 0.67 0.44
CA GLY A 93 -1.12 0.38 1.65
C GLY A 93 -1.95 0.40 2.91
N GLU A 94 -1.26 0.13 4.03
CA GLU A 94 -1.73 0.25 5.40
C GLU A 94 -0.65 0.94 6.22
N ILE A 95 -0.96 2.09 6.82
CA ILE A 95 -0.04 2.87 7.65
C ILE A 95 -0.36 2.59 9.11
N TYR A 96 0.35 1.67 9.74
CA TYR A 96 0.01 1.14 11.07
C TYR A 96 0.18 2.15 12.21
N ASN A 97 1.04 3.14 12.05
CA ASN A 97 1.26 4.20 13.04
C ASN A 97 0.56 5.53 12.67
N PHE A 98 -0.49 5.49 11.83
CA PHE A 98 -1.15 6.69 11.33
C PHE A 98 -1.73 7.59 12.43
N GLU A 99 -2.25 7.03 13.52
CA GLU A 99 -2.78 7.79 14.65
C GLU A 99 -1.70 8.64 15.36
N GLU A 100 -0.48 8.12 15.42
CA GLU A 100 0.67 8.86 15.96
C GLU A 100 1.13 9.94 14.99
N LEU A 101 1.16 9.60 13.70
CA LEU A 101 1.56 10.52 12.64
C LEU A 101 0.55 11.66 12.45
N LYS A 102 -0.74 11.42 12.60
CA LYS A 102 -1.77 12.48 12.62
C LYS A 102 -1.46 13.57 13.65
N LYS A 103 -0.99 13.21 14.85
CA LYS A 103 -0.63 14.15 15.91
C LYS A 103 0.54 15.06 15.52
N VAL A 104 1.41 14.59 14.63
CA VAL A 104 2.58 15.36 14.17
C VAL A 104 2.21 16.46 13.18
N VAL A 105 1.08 16.33 12.50
CA VAL A 105 0.63 17.24 11.43
C VAL A 105 -0.71 17.91 11.69
N ASN A 106 -1.34 17.70 12.85
CA ASN A 106 -2.65 18.27 13.20
C ASN A 106 -2.64 19.81 13.36
N ASP A 107 -1.46 20.40 13.44
CA ASP A 107 -1.25 21.84 13.47
C ASP A 107 -1.32 22.51 12.08
N ILE A 108 -1.17 21.72 11.01
CA ILE A 108 -1.12 22.22 9.62
C ILE A 108 -2.17 21.61 8.70
N TYR A 109 -2.87 20.56 9.14
CA TYR A 109 -3.79 19.80 8.29
C TYR A 109 -5.05 19.36 9.05
N GLU A 110 -6.22 19.57 8.43
CA GLU A 110 -7.51 19.05 8.90
C GLU A 110 -7.86 17.78 8.08
N PHE A 111 -7.99 16.65 8.77
CA PHE A 111 -8.30 15.37 8.13
C PHE A 111 -9.75 15.30 7.66
N HIS A 112 -9.97 14.91 6.42
CA HIS A 112 -11.30 14.80 5.80
C HIS A 112 -11.87 13.40 5.84
N SER A 113 -11.02 12.38 6.05
CA SER A 113 -11.39 10.97 6.13
C SER A 113 -10.80 10.30 7.38
N ASN A 114 -11.22 9.07 7.62
CA ASN A 114 -10.59 8.18 8.59
C ASN A 114 -9.58 7.22 7.93
N SER A 115 -9.25 7.45 6.66
CA SER A 115 -8.22 6.67 5.99
C SER A 115 -6.85 6.90 6.62
N ASP A 116 -6.14 5.83 6.86
CA ASP A 116 -4.75 5.85 7.33
C ASP A 116 -3.80 6.48 6.30
N CYS A 117 -4.07 6.27 5.00
CA CYS A 117 -3.23 6.78 3.91
C CYS A 117 -3.31 8.31 3.73
N GLU A 118 -4.36 8.99 4.22
CA GLU A 118 -4.49 10.45 4.08
C GLU A 118 -3.35 11.20 4.79
N VAL A 119 -2.77 10.62 5.86
CA VAL A 119 -1.68 11.23 6.62
C VAL A 119 -0.41 11.47 5.78
N LEU A 120 -0.24 10.76 4.69
CA LEU A 120 0.95 10.84 3.84
C LEU A 120 1.11 12.23 3.18
N LEU A 121 0.00 12.87 2.75
CA LEU A 121 0.08 14.21 2.14
C LEU A 121 0.65 15.27 3.09
N PRO A 122 0.07 15.50 4.28
CA PRO A 122 0.60 16.54 5.19
C PRO A 122 1.98 16.18 5.74
N LEU A 123 2.33 14.88 5.87
CA LEU A 123 3.69 14.50 6.24
C LEU A 123 4.70 14.86 5.15
N TYR A 124 4.35 14.61 3.88
CA TYR A 124 5.18 15.02 2.75
C TYR A 124 5.38 16.54 2.72
N GLU A 125 4.30 17.30 2.87
CA GLU A 125 4.34 18.77 2.88
C GLU A 125 5.23 19.34 4.00
N LYS A 126 5.21 18.69 5.18
CA LYS A 126 5.98 19.14 6.34
C LYS A 126 7.45 18.72 6.29
N PHE A 127 7.76 17.52 5.79
CA PHE A 127 9.07 16.91 5.95
C PHE A 127 9.76 16.50 4.65
N GLY A 128 9.06 16.49 3.54
CA GLY A 128 9.55 15.94 2.26
C GLY A 128 9.54 14.40 2.24
N ILE A 129 9.81 13.84 1.04
CA ILE A 129 9.63 12.40 0.78
C ILE A 129 10.51 11.52 1.67
N GLU A 130 11.80 11.84 1.81
CA GLU A 130 12.77 10.98 2.48
C GLU A 130 12.48 10.85 3.98
N ILE A 131 12.19 11.96 4.66
CA ILE A 131 11.88 11.95 6.09
C ILE A 131 10.52 11.29 6.32
N MET A 132 9.52 11.62 5.52
CA MET A 132 8.21 10.97 5.58
C MET A 132 8.36 9.45 5.53
N LEU A 133 9.06 8.89 4.53
CA LEU A 133 9.23 7.46 4.37
C LEU A 133 9.90 6.78 5.57
N LYS A 134 10.86 7.45 6.21
CA LYS A 134 11.55 6.94 7.42
C LYS A 134 10.68 6.96 8.68
N MET A 135 9.60 7.76 8.69
CA MET A 135 8.65 7.83 9.81
C MET A 135 7.59 6.71 9.74
N LEU A 136 7.41 6.07 8.58
CA LEU A 136 6.33 5.10 8.38
C LEU A 136 6.62 3.74 9.01
N ASP A 137 5.68 3.23 9.79
CA ASP A 137 5.53 1.81 10.08
C ASP A 137 4.37 1.30 9.22
N ALA A 138 4.68 0.77 8.04
CA ALA A 138 3.70 0.58 6.99
C ALA A 138 4.09 -0.50 5.97
N GLU A 139 3.10 -1.01 5.26
CA GLU A 139 3.25 -1.69 3.99
C GLU A 139 2.54 -0.88 2.91
N PHE A 140 3.25 -0.45 1.88
CA PHE A 140 2.70 0.48 0.91
C PHE A 140 3.37 0.46 -0.47
N ALA A 141 2.59 0.87 -1.45
CA ALA A 141 3.03 1.36 -2.74
C ALA A 141 2.28 2.67 -3.01
N LEU A 142 2.99 3.75 -3.27
CA LEU A 142 2.39 5.06 -3.49
C LEU A 142 2.92 5.74 -4.76
N VAL A 143 2.10 6.61 -5.32
CA VAL A 143 2.46 7.61 -6.33
C VAL A 143 1.92 8.96 -5.87
N MET A 144 2.73 9.99 -6.01
CA MET A 144 2.42 11.36 -5.62
C MET A 144 2.84 12.33 -6.73
N TYR A 145 2.13 13.43 -6.83
CA TYR A 145 2.53 14.59 -7.61
C TYR A 145 2.66 15.78 -6.69
N ASP A 146 3.80 16.46 -6.77
CA ASP A 146 4.04 17.71 -6.06
C ASP A 146 3.65 18.88 -6.96
N GLY A 147 2.62 19.61 -6.56
CA GLY A 147 2.10 20.75 -7.33
C GLY A 147 2.98 22.00 -7.28
N GLN A 148 3.99 22.06 -6.40
CA GLN A 148 4.93 23.17 -6.29
C GLN A 148 6.14 22.96 -7.21
N THR A 149 6.71 21.75 -7.20
CA THR A 149 7.88 21.40 -8.02
C THR A 149 7.49 20.81 -9.38
N GLU A 150 6.21 20.48 -9.57
CA GLU A 150 5.66 19.79 -10.74
C GLU A 150 6.30 18.41 -10.99
N GLU A 151 6.73 17.75 -9.93
CA GLU A 151 7.42 16.47 -9.99
C GLU A 151 6.48 15.30 -9.64
N VAL A 152 6.74 14.17 -10.29
CA VAL A 152 6.13 12.90 -9.97
C VAL A 152 7.06 12.12 -9.05
N LEU A 153 6.52 11.66 -7.91
CA LEU A 153 7.21 10.83 -6.94
C LEU A 153 6.49 9.48 -6.84
N ALA A 154 7.26 8.44 -6.55
CA ALA A 154 6.69 7.14 -6.21
C ALA A 154 7.56 6.48 -5.14
N ALA A 155 6.97 5.60 -4.31
CA ALA A 155 7.74 4.87 -3.31
C ALA A 155 7.11 3.51 -3.02
N ARG A 156 7.95 2.58 -2.55
CA ARG A 156 7.53 1.24 -2.18
C ARG A 156 8.13 0.86 -0.83
N ASP A 157 7.36 0.12 -0.01
CA ASP A 157 7.79 -0.32 1.31
C ASP A 157 9.10 -1.13 1.28
N PRO A 158 9.86 -1.18 2.40
CA PRO A 158 11.20 -1.78 2.43
C PRO A 158 11.25 -3.27 2.11
N ILE A 159 10.14 -4.00 2.33
CA ILE A 159 10.05 -5.44 2.05
C ILE A 159 9.46 -5.68 0.65
N GLY A 160 8.72 -4.69 0.11
CA GLY A 160 7.97 -4.82 -1.13
C GLY A 160 6.70 -5.66 -0.99
N ILE A 161 6.05 -5.59 0.19
CA ILE A 161 4.79 -6.30 0.47
C ILE A 161 3.72 -5.84 -0.51
N ARG A 162 3.60 -4.53 -0.72
CA ARG A 162 2.68 -4.01 -1.72
C ARG A 162 3.35 -4.02 -3.10
N PRO A 163 2.69 -4.61 -4.11
CA PRO A 163 3.27 -4.64 -5.45
C PRO A 163 3.24 -3.26 -6.11
N LEU A 164 4.32 -2.91 -6.77
CA LEU A 164 4.45 -1.73 -7.61
C LEU A 164 5.31 -2.06 -8.81
N PHE A 165 4.86 -1.66 -10.00
CA PHE A 165 5.56 -1.77 -11.27
C PHE A 165 5.66 -0.39 -11.91
N TYR A 166 6.68 -0.18 -12.71
CA TYR A 166 6.83 1.01 -13.52
C TYR A 166 7.26 0.67 -14.94
N GLY A 167 7.04 1.59 -15.84
CA GLY A 167 7.47 1.52 -17.22
C GLY A 167 7.42 2.90 -17.86
N PHE A 168 7.95 2.99 -19.08
CA PHE A 168 7.93 4.22 -19.84
C PHE A 168 7.00 4.08 -21.04
N GLU A 169 6.13 5.07 -21.22
CA GLU A 169 5.21 5.07 -22.36
C GLU A 169 6.01 5.06 -23.69
N LYS A 170 5.55 4.25 -24.64
CA LYS A 170 6.31 3.91 -25.86
C LYS A 170 6.64 5.12 -26.76
N GLU A 171 5.69 6.06 -26.88
CA GLU A 171 5.77 7.20 -27.79
C GLU A 171 6.38 8.44 -27.09
N THR A 172 5.96 8.71 -25.86
CA THR A 172 6.27 9.95 -25.13
C THR A 172 7.44 9.81 -24.17
N ARG A 173 7.82 8.57 -23.83
CA ARG A 173 8.85 8.23 -22.82
C ARG A 173 8.50 8.70 -21.41
N LYS A 174 7.27 9.11 -21.17
CA LYS A 174 6.77 9.49 -19.84
C LYS A 174 6.62 8.28 -18.96
N ILE A 175 6.93 8.45 -17.67
CA ILE A 175 6.84 7.38 -16.69
C ILE A 175 5.39 7.07 -16.32
N ALA A 176 5.11 5.79 -16.07
CA ALA A 176 3.84 5.29 -15.58
C ALA A 176 4.08 4.25 -14.48
N PHE A 177 3.14 4.16 -13.54
CA PHE A 177 3.18 3.23 -12.42
C PHE A 177 1.89 2.43 -12.33
N SER A 178 1.98 1.19 -11.86
CA SER A 178 0.79 0.36 -11.59
C SER A 178 1.05 -0.66 -10.50
N SER A 179 0.01 -1.03 -9.78
CA SER A 179 0.04 -2.13 -8.81
C SER A 179 0.31 -3.49 -9.46
N GLU A 180 0.02 -3.67 -10.75
CA GLU A 180 0.32 -4.92 -11.48
C GLU A 180 0.85 -4.61 -12.89
N ALA A 181 1.82 -5.40 -13.36
CA ALA A 181 2.46 -5.19 -14.67
C ALA A 181 1.46 -5.13 -15.82
N LYS A 182 0.37 -5.94 -15.77
CA LYS A 182 -0.67 -5.96 -16.82
C LYS A 182 -1.42 -4.65 -16.99
N GLY A 183 -1.36 -3.75 -16.00
CA GLY A 183 -1.91 -2.39 -16.09
C GLY A 183 -1.13 -1.50 -17.04
N LEU A 184 0.14 -1.82 -17.32
CA LEU A 184 1.06 -0.99 -18.11
C LEU A 184 1.44 -1.57 -19.48
N ILE A 185 1.42 -2.91 -19.65
CA ILE A 185 2.01 -3.58 -20.80
C ILE A 185 1.44 -3.17 -22.18
N ASP A 186 0.22 -2.64 -22.22
CA ASP A 186 -0.40 -2.22 -23.48
C ASP A 186 0.21 -0.91 -24.01
N PHE A 187 0.68 -0.04 -23.13
CA PHE A 187 1.17 1.28 -23.52
C PHE A 187 2.59 1.61 -23.06
N CYS A 188 3.16 0.86 -22.12
CA CYS A 188 4.54 0.99 -21.69
C CYS A 188 5.44 -0.09 -22.31
N GLU A 189 6.72 0.21 -22.39
CA GLU A 189 7.78 -0.75 -22.63
C GLU A 189 8.65 -0.90 -21.37
N ASN A 190 9.43 -2.00 -21.31
CA ASN A 190 10.32 -2.29 -20.18
C ASN A 190 9.61 -2.23 -18.81
N VAL A 191 8.40 -2.82 -18.74
CA VAL A 191 7.66 -2.87 -17.48
C VAL A 191 8.38 -3.80 -16.51
N VAL A 192 8.87 -3.22 -15.40
CA VAL A 192 9.64 -3.94 -14.37
C VAL A 192 9.10 -3.65 -12.97
N PRO A 193 9.39 -4.54 -11.98
CA PRO A 193 9.05 -4.27 -10.59
C PRO A 193 9.79 -3.04 -10.07
N PHE A 194 9.09 -2.20 -9.31
CA PHE A 194 9.70 -1.10 -8.57
C PHE A 194 10.52 -1.68 -7.40
N PRO A 195 11.77 -1.24 -7.19
CA PRO A 195 12.63 -1.80 -6.16
C PRO A 195 12.07 -1.54 -4.75
N PRO A 196 12.03 -2.55 -3.85
CA PRO A 196 11.66 -2.35 -2.45
C PRO A 196 12.60 -1.38 -1.74
N GLY A 197 12.07 -0.62 -0.76
CA GLY A 197 12.88 0.31 0.02
C GLY A 197 13.43 1.50 -0.77
N HIS A 198 12.86 1.78 -1.93
CA HIS A 198 13.26 2.90 -2.79
C HIS A 198 12.12 3.90 -2.99
N TYR A 199 12.49 5.12 -3.33
CA TYR A 199 11.59 6.10 -3.93
C TYR A 199 12.17 6.62 -5.25
N TYR A 200 11.26 7.03 -6.12
CA TYR A 200 11.55 7.69 -7.40
C TYR A 200 11.30 9.17 -7.25
N LYS A 201 12.26 9.98 -7.71
CA LYS A 201 12.18 11.44 -7.79
C LYS A 201 13.16 11.93 -8.86
N ASP A 202 12.82 12.99 -9.59
CA ASP A 202 13.71 13.64 -10.58
C ASP A 202 14.28 12.68 -11.65
N GLY A 203 13.54 11.64 -12.02
CA GLY A 203 14.02 10.65 -12.98
C GLY A 203 14.89 9.54 -12.40
N GLU A 204 15.23 9.59 -11.11
CA GLU A 204 16.17 8.71 -10.45
C GLU A 204 15.53 7.89 -9.32
N PHE A 205 16.19 6.79 -8.95
CA PHE A 205 15.77 5.94 -7.86
C PHE A 205 16.72 6.08 -6.67
N TYR A 206 16.17 6.36 -5.50
CA TYR A 206 16.92 6.54 -4.26
C TYR A 206 16.53 5.47 -3.25
N CYS A 207 17.53 4.77 -2.67
CA CYS A 207 17.31 3.83 -1.58
C CYS A 207 17.15 4.58 -0.27
N TYR A 208 16.00 4.44 0.41
CA TYR A 208 15.78 5.02 1.73
C TYR A 208 15.88 3.99 2.87
N ASN A 209 15.70 2.70 2.55
CA ASN A 209 15.82 1.61 3.53
C ASN A 209 16.15 0.29 2.84
N ASP A 210 17.36 -0.21 3.06
CA ASP A 210 17.79 -1.54 2.60
C ASP A 210 17.78 -2.52 3.77
N ILE A 211 16.78 -3.38 3.82
CA ILE A 211 16.67 -4.42 4.85
C ILE A 211 17.67 -5.57 4.69
N ALA A 212 18.28 -5.70 3.51
CA ALA A 212 19.28 -6.73 3.23
C ALA A 212 20.69 -6.31 3.71
N ASP A 213 20.88 -5.02 4.03
CA ASP A 213 22.15 -4.49 4.57
C ASP A 213 21.99 -4.11 6.05
N PRO A 214 22.07 -5.08 6.99
CA PRO A 214 21.92 -4.81 8.41
C PRO A 214 23.08 -3.96 8.93
N LYS A 215 22.76 -2.81 9.51
CA LYS A 215 23.75 -1.88 10.07
C LYS A 215 24.29 -2.31 11.45
N VAL A 216 23.56 -3.19 12.13
CA VAL A 216 23.87 -3.65 13.48
C VAL A 216 23.68 -5.16 13.57
N ILE A 217 24.71 -5.86 14.02
CA ILE A 217 24.62 -7.27 14.40
C ILE A 217 24.45 -7.30 15.92
N ILE A 218 23.41 -7.99 16.39
CA ILE A 218 23.11 -8.14 17.80
C ILE A 218 23.88 -9.35 18.32
N ASP A 219 24.75 -9.12 19.30
CA ASP A 219 25.48 -10.15 20.04
C ASP A 219 25.01 -10.13 21.50
N GLU A 220 23.93 -10.85 21.77
CA GLU A 220 23.29 -10.95 23.10
C GLU A 220 22.99 -12.42 23.41
N GLU A 221 22.71 -12.73 24.68
CA GLU A 221 22.29 -14.07 25.11
C GLU A 221 21.01 -14.50 24.41
N VAL A 222 20.90 -15.80 24.08
CA VAL A 222 19.78 -16.38 23.30
C VAL A 222 18.43 -16.08 23.96
N GLU A 223 18.34 -16.12 25.27
CA GLU A 223 17.13 -15.83 26.06
C GLU A 223 16.67 -14.39 25.86
N VAL A 224 17.58 -13.44 25.78
CA VAL A 224 17.31 -12.02 25.55
C VAL A 224 16.81 -11.83 24.11
N ILE A 225 17.51 -12.43 23.14
CA ILE A 225 17.14 -12.34 21.72
C ILE A 225 15.76 -12.93 21.48
N THR A 226 15.48 -14.12 22.02
CA THR A 226 14.17 -14.79 21.88
C THR A 226 13.04 -14.00 22.52
N SER A 227 13.30 -13.37 23.67
CA SER A 227 12.34 -12.48 24.31
C SER A 227 12.00 -11.26 23.45
N LYS A 228 13.02 -10.63 22.87
CA LYS A 228 12.86 -9.49 21.94
C LYS A 228 12.10 -9.88 20.66
N ILE A 229 12.37 -11.07 20.10
CA ILE A 229 11.64 -11.59 18.94
C ILE A 229 10.17 -11.79 19.28
N ARG A 230 9.86 -12.41 20.42
CA ARG A 230 8.48 -12.61 20.90
C ARG A 230 7.74 -11.28 21.02
N GLU A 231 8.34 -10.31 21.70
CA GLU A 231 7.74 -8.98 21.88
C GLU A 231 7.47 -8.28 20.57
N LYS A 232 8.44 -8.28 19.66
CA LYS A 232 8.31 -7.65 18.32
C LYS A 232 7.24 -8.33 17.49
N LEU A 233 7.17 -9.67 17.50
CA LEU A 233 6.17 -10.43 16.76
C LEU A 233 4.76 -10.16 17.30
N GLU A 234 4.59 -10.18 18.64
CA GLU A 234 3.30 -9.89 19.27
C GLU A 234 2.82 -8.48 18.93
N LYS A 235 3.68 -7.46 19.06
CA LYS A 235 3.38 -6.08 18.65
C LYS A 235 3.04 -5.98 17.16
N ALA A 236 3.77 -6.70 16.30
CA ALA A 236 3.53 -6.69 14.87
C ALA A 236 2.17 -7.28 14.49
N VAL A 237 1.71 -8.33 15.19
CA VAL A 237 0.37 -8.89 14.99
C VAL A 237 -0.69 -7.92 15.50
N ILE A 238 -0.53 -7.40 16.73
CA ILE A 238 -1.52 -6.52 17.37
C ILE A 238 -1.84 -5.30 16.50
N LYS A 239 -0.82 -4.60 16.00
CA LYS A 239 -1.04 -3.40 15.17
C LYS A 239 -1.79 -3.69 13.86
N ARG A 240 -1.70 -4.92 13.34
CA ARG A 240 -2.43 -5.36 12.14
C ARG A 240 -3.87 -5.80 12.41
N LEU A 241 -4.30 -5.81 13.68
CA LEU A 241 -5.69 -6.10 14.05
C LEU A 241 -6.60 -4.86 13.95
N HIS A 242 -6.02 -3.67 13.68
CA HIS A 242 -6.78 -2.45 13.48
C HIS A 242 -7.37 -2.45 12.06
N SER A 243 -8.70 -2.56 11.97
CA SER A 243 -9.43 -2.55 10.69
C SER A 243 -10.90 -2.23 10.93
N ASP A 244 -11.51 -1.39 10.07
CA ASP A 244 -12.95 -1.12 10.06
C ASP A 244 -13.73 -2.25 9.37
N ALA A 245 -13.04 -3.07 8.56
CA ALA A 245 -13.62 -4.24 7.91
C ALA A 245 -13.42 -5.52 8.75
N PRO A 246 -14.28 -6.54 8.60
CA PRO A 246 -14.13 -7.81 9.29
C PRO A 246 -12.82 -8.51 8.94
N LEU A 247 -12.08 -8.97 9.97
CA LEU A 247 -10.83 -9.70 9.81
C LEU A 247 -11.05 -11.20 9.63
N GLY A 248 -10.26 -11.80 8.75
CA GLY A 248 -10.13 -13.24 8.58
C GLY A 248 -8.66 -13.67 8.50
N PHE A 249 -8.37 -14.90 8.89
CA PHE A 249 -7.01 -15.41 9.02
C PHE A 249 -6.84 -16.65 8.14
N LEU A 250 -5.80 -16.67 7.32
CA LEU A 250 -5.40 -17.88 6.61
C LEU A 250 -4.61 -18.79 7.55
N LEU A 251 -5.09 -20.03 7.71
CA LEU A 251 -4.46 -21.03 8.55
C LEU A 251 -4.02 -22.22 7.69
N SER A 252 -2.76 -22.22 7.29
CA SER A 252 -2.19 -23.28 6.45
C SER A 252 -1.78 -24.53 7.23
N GLY A 253 -1.83 -24.51 8.57
CA GLY A 253 -1.31 -25.57 9.43
C GLY A 253 0.20 -25.47 9.71
N GLY A 254 0.92 -24.54 9.08
CA GLY A 254 2.33 -24.24 9.38
C GLY A 254 2.52 -23.46 10.65
N LEU A 255 3.77 -23.42 11.16
CA LEU A 255 4.13 -22.72 12.39
C LEU A 255 3.74 -21.25 12.35
N ASP A 256 4.10 -20.54 11.29
CA ASP A 256 3.94 -19.08 11.17
C ASP A 256 2.46 -18.68 11.23
N SER A 257 1.61 -19.30 10.39
CA SER A 257 0.18 -19.01 10.35
C SER A 257 -0.52 -19.37 11.67
N SER A 258 -0.11 -20.48 12.31
CA SER A 258 -0.65 -20.91 13.59
C SER A 258 -0.28 -19.94 14.70
N LEU A 259 0.96 -19.47 14.72
CA LEU A 259 1.47 -18.51 15.70
C LEU A 259 0.76 -17.15 15.59
N VAL A 260 0.61 -16.64 14.36
CA VAL A 260 -0.15 -15.40 14.10
C VAL A 260 -1.59 -15.53 14.58
N CYS A 261 -2.28 -16.63 14.23
CA CYS A 261 -3.65 -16.88 14.69
C CYS A 261 -3.76 -16.97 16.23
N ALA A 262 -2.80 -17.65 16.87
CA ALA A 262 -2.77 -17.79 18.33
C ALA A 262 -2.56 -16.44 19.03
N ILE A 263 -1.66 -15.60 18.52
CA ILE A 263 -1.44 -14.25 19.05
C ILE A 263 -2.71 -13.40 18.83
N ALA A 264 -3.25 -13.37 17.62
CA ALA A 264 -4.44 -12.59 17.30
C ALA A 264 -5.63 -12.97 18.23
N GLN A 265 -5.85 -14.28 18.48
CA GLN A 265 -6.92 -14.73 19.35
C GLN A 265 -6.77 -14.26 20.80
N LYS A 266 -5.54 -14.09 21.30
CA LYS A 266 -5.31 -13.56 22.67
C LYS A 266 -5.76 -12.09 22.80
N HIS A 267 -5.71 -11.32 21.73
CA HIS A 267 -5.98 -9.89 21.73
C HIS A 267 -7.37 -9.52 21.20
N LEU A 268 -8.08 -10.47 20.59
CA LEU A 268 -9.45 -10.27 20.09
C LEU A 268 -10.47 -10.86 21.07
N LYS A 269 -11.53 -10.09 21.38
CA LYS A 269 -12.60 -10.50 22.30
C LYS A 269 -13.51 -11.60 21.73
N LYS A 270 -13.60 -11.67 20.39
CA LYS A 270 -14.42 -12.68 19.68
C LYS A 270 -13.52 -13.75 19.06
N PRO A 271 -14.03 -14.98 18.89
CA PRO A 271 -13.30 -16.00 18.15
C PRO A 271 -12.91 -15.50 16.74
N ILE A 272 -11.66 -15.76 16.36
CA ILE A 272 -11.19 -15.42 15.01
C ILE A 272 -11.83 -16.36 13.97
N LYS A 273 -12.08 -15.81 12.78
CA LYS A 273 -12.49 -16.62 11.62
C LYS A 273 -11.24 -17.08 10.87
N THR A 274 -11.03 -18.39 10.78
CA THR A 274 -9.90 -18.96 10.04
C THR A 274 -10.36 -19.63 8.75
N PHE A 275 -9.49 -19.61 7.74
CA PHE A 275 -9.73 -20.23 6.44
C PHE A 275 -8.55 -21.12 6.09
N ALA A 276 -8.81 -22.33 5.63
CA ALA A 276 -7.80 -23.26 5.15
C ALA A 276 -8.22 -23.79 3.78
N ILE A 277 -7.23 -24.07 2.92
CA ILE A 277 -7.44 -24.72 1.64
C ILE A 277 -6.81 -26.11 1.76
N GLY A 278 -7.63 -27.16 1.65
CA GLY A 278 -7.18 -28.53 1.52
C GLY A 278 -6.93 -28.91 0.06
N MET A 279 -5.90 -29.70 -0.18
CA MET A 279 -5.66 -30.38 -1.46
C MET A 279 -6.10 -31.83 -1.37
#